data_bc2b98241d6d8819381740ce97550251
#
_entry.id   bc2b98241d6d8819381740ce97550251
#
_cell.length_a   1.000
_cell.length_b   1.000
_cell.length_c   1.000
_cell.angle_alpha   90.00
_cell.angle_beta   90.00
_cell.angle_gamma   90.00
#
_symmetry.space_group_name_H-M   'P 1'
#
loop_
_entity.id
_entity.type
_entity.pdbx_description
1 polymer ?
#
loop_
_entity_poly.entity_id
_entity_poly.type
_entity_poly.pdbx_seq_one_letter_code
_entity_poly.pdbx_strand_id
1 'polypeptide(L)'
;MEKINNSSVKNYQSEETIELMYNEAFQKQSKNLNIMKLSGGMKNAVYLIDDAGEKVVLKISPKDESKMITADRNILWWEAEMLKKMETLNFPAPRLLSYNDNSILCEEPYFFMSYIPGDNYLQYKEKLTPDEIEKIEYQLGVLSSKICSLKSDEYFLPSQPEKKFKDNYEFVLNLFQLLLNDASSKNMDLGENNYERIINVIEANKESLNDITNLCLSHTDIWDGNVLVKDGNISGIVDFTDLYYCDELMTFYFHTIDGKTSSKFLNGFNNKQLDSSELDRIEIYRMYVILKMIVDCELKQYGKFEWMYENLNSRITSLERPKIYQKVGDKHGK
;
A
#
# COMPACT_ATOMS: atom_id res chain seq x y z
N MET A 1 -17.74 7.52 -3.14
CA MET A 1 -17.64 6.05 -3.26
C MET A 1 -18.26 5.47 -4.53
N GLU A 2 -19.45 5.89 -5.00
CA GLU A 2 -20.04 5.35 -6.26
C GLU A 2 -19.15 5.50 -7.51
N LYS A 3 -18.42 6.63 -7.66
CA LYS A 3 -17.50 6.83 -8.80
C LYS A 3 -16.31 5.88 -8.81
N ILE A 4 -15.85 5.46 -7.63
CA ILE A 4 -14.72 4.52 -7.49
C ILE A 4 -15.14 3.10 -7.90
N ASN A 5 -16.37 2.71 -7.62
CA ASN A 5 -16.89 1.38 -7.98
C ASN A 5 -17.09 1.19 -9.50
N ASN A 6 -17.22 2.29 -10.26
CA ASN A 6 -17.38 2.29 -11.73
C ASN A 6 -16.11 2.77 -12.45
N SER A 7 -14.94 2.55 -11.86
CA SER A 7 -13.65 2.92 -12.45
C SER A 7 -13.46 2.35 -13.85
N SER A 8 -13.15 3.23 -14.81
CA SER A 8 -12.88 2.86 -16.20
C SER A 8 -11.58 2.06 -16.41
N VAL A 9 -10.77 1.90 -15.35
CA VAL A 9 -9.53 1.11 -15.40
C VAL A 9 -9.76 -0.35 -15.02
N LYS A 10 -10.81 -0.67 -14.25
CA LYS A 10 -11.07 -2.03 -13.80
C LYS A 10 -11.45 -2.96 -14.94
N ASN A 11 -10.75 -4.07 -15.03
CA ASN A 11 -10.97 -5.10 -16.06
C ASN A 11 -12.06 -6.09 -15.64
N TYR A 12 -13.31 -5.62 -15.66
CA TYR A 12 -14.43 -6.49 -15.33
C TYR A 12 -14.69 -7.50 -16.44
N GLN A 13 -14.83 -8.76 -16.06
CA GLN A 13 -15.16 -9.88 -16.95
C GLN A 13 -16.63 -10.30 -16.78
N SER A 14 -17.16 -11.02 -17.79
CA SER A 14 -18.48 -11.64 -17.71
C SER A 14 -18.44 -12.86 -16.75
N GLU A 15 -19.57 -13.22 -16.18
CA GLU A 15 -19.67 -14.42 -15.33
C GLU A 15 -19.25 -15.68 -16.10
N GLU A 16 -19.60 -15.78 -17.38
CA GLU A 16 -19.19 -16.88 -18.26
C GLU A 16 -17.66 -16.96 -18.40
N THR A 17 -16.99 -15.82 -18.62
CA THR A 17 -15.53 -15.77 -18.69
C THR A 17 -14.90 -16.17 -17.35
N ILE A 18 -15.44 -15.69 -16.22
CA ILE A 18 -14.93 -16.03 -14.89
C ILE A 18 -15.10 -17.51 -14.60
N GLU A 19 -16.23 -18.11 -15.00
CA GLU A 19 -16.47 -19.56 -14.88
C GLU A 19 -15.43 -20.37 -15.67
N LEU A 20 -15.11 -19.93 -16.90
CA LEU A 20 -14.05 -20.57 -17.69
C LEU A 20 -12.67 -20.41 -17.04
N MET A 21 -12.33 -19.21 -16.56
CA MET A 21 -11.08 -18.96 -15.83
C MET A 21 -10.96 -19.84 -14.57
N TYR A 22 -12.03 -19.97 -13.81
CA TYR A 22 -12.09 -20.81 -12.61
C TYR A 22 -11.87 -22.29 -12.97
N ASN A 23 -12.62 -22.80 -13.98
CA ASN A 23 -12.54 -24.18 -14.40
C ASN A 23 -11.15 -24.55 -14.95
N GLU A 24 -10.50 -23.64 -15.69
CA GLU A 24 -9.12 -23.80 -16.15
C GLU A 24 -8.15 -23.86 -14.96
N ALA A 25 -8.22 -22.89 -14.04
CA ALA A 25 -7.31 -22.79 -12.91
C ALA A 25 -7.36 -23.98 -11.96
N PHE A 26 -8.56 -24.53 -11.71
CA PHE A 26 -8.78 -25.61 -10.75
C PHE A 26 -9.02 -26.99 -11.39
N GLN A 27 -8.93 -27.09 -12.73
CA GLN A 27 -9.19 -28.33 -13.49
C GLN A 27 -10.55 -28.94 -13.12
N LYS A 28 -11.57 -28.08 -13.00
CA LYS A 28 -12.95 -28.42 -12.67
C LYS A 28 -13.86 -28.25 -13.89
N GLN A 29 -15.11 -28.67 -13.73
CA GLN A 29 -16.23 -28.45 -14.68
C GLN A 29 -17.43 -27.90 -13.93
N SER A 30 -17.17 -26.99 -13.00
CA SER A 30 -18.20 -26.33 -12.21
C SER A 30 -19.09 -25.46 -13.11
N LYS A 31 -20.38 -25.44 -12.79
CA LYS A 31 -21.39 -24.62 -13.47
C LYS A 31 -22.21 -23.88 -12.43
N ASN A 32 -22.76 -22.74 -12.80
CA ASN A 32 -23.58 -21.91 -11.91
C ASN A 32 -22.83 -21.47 -10.64
N LEU A 33 -21.58 -21.02 -10.80
CA LEU A 33 -20.83 -20.42 -9.72
C LEU A 33 -21.56 -19.18 -9.19
N ASN A 34 -21.58 -18.99 -7.88
CA ASN A 34 -22.05 -17.75 -7.30
C ASN A 34 -20.89 -16.73 -7.34
N ILE A 35 -20.96 -15.79 -8.28
CA ILE A 35 -19.91 -14.80 -8.55
C ILE A 35 -20.37 -13.42 -8.06
N MET A 36 -19.63 -12.83 -7.13
CA MET A 36 -19.93 -11.52 -6.57
C MET A 36 -18.75 -10.57 -6.81
N LYS A 37 -19.03 -9.40 -7.40
CA LYS A 37 -18.03 -8.31 -7.47
C LYS A 37 -17.78 -7.77 -6.07
N LEU A 38 -16.52 -7.76 -5.67
CA LEU A 38 -16.14 -7.08 -4.43
C LEU A 38 -15.94 -5.58 -4.70
N SER A 39 -16.60 -4.78 -3.87
CA SER A 39 -16.44 -3.32 -3.86
C SER A 39 -15.18 -2.94 -3.10
N GLY A 40 -14.58 -1.81 -3.45
CA GLY A 40 -13.33 -1.33 -2.88
C GLY A 40 -12.17 -1.46 -3.87
N GLY A 41 -11.00 -0.99 -3.47
CA GLY A 41 -9.83 -0.91 -4.34
C GLY A 41 -10.01 0.02 -5.55
N MET A 42 -8.96 0.66 -5.98
CA MET A 42 -9.03 1.66 -7.07
C MET A 42 -8.48 1.14 -8.40
N LYS A 43 -7.89 -0.05 -8.42
CA LYS A 43 -7.09 -0.55 -9.55
C LYS A 43 -7.68 -1.82 -10.16
N ASN A 44 -7.63 -2.91 -9.43
CA ASN A 44 -7.94 -4.26 -9.90
C ASN A 44 -9.45 -4.56 -9.89
N ALA A 45 -9.92 -5.42 -10.78
CA ALA A 45 -11.21 -6.06 -10.65
C ALA A 45 -11.09 -7.25 -9.68
N VAL A 46 -11.97 -7.32 -8.68
CA VAL A 46 -11.92 -8.35 -7.65
C VAL A 46 -13.29 -9.01 -7.53
N TYR A 47 -13.31 -10.35 -7.47
CA TYR A 47 -14.51 -11.14 -7.37
C TYR A 47 -14.38 -12.18 -6.25
N LEU A 48 -15.44 -12.35 -5.48
CA LEU A 48 -15.64 -13.52 -4.64
C LEU A 48 -16.40 -14.57 -5.46
N ILE A 49 -15.86 -15.77 -5.51
CA ILE A 49 -16.46 -16.92 -6.20
C ILE A 49 -16.76 -17.99 -5.15
N ASP A 50 -18.00 -18.45 -5.13
CA ASP A 50 -18.46 -19.51 -4.24
C ASP A 50 -18.94 -20.70 -5.09
N ASP A 51 -18.21 -21.80 -5.00
CA ASP A 51 -18.51 -23.10 -5.62
C ASP A 51 -19.00 -24.06 -4.54
N ALA A 52 -20.32 -24.08 -4.32
CA ALA A 52 -20.99 -24.96 -3.34
C ALA A 52 -20.39 -24.89 -1.92
N GLY A 53 -19.97 -23.68 -1.48
CA GLY A 53 -19.38 -23.42 -0.17
C GLY A 53 -17.85 -23.30 -0.19
N GLU A 54 -17.18 -23.70 -1.26
CA GLU A 54 -15.75 -23.45 -1.48
C GLU A 54 -15.56 -22.03 -2.03
N LYS A 55 -15.00 -21.14 -1.21
CA LYS A 55 -14.82 -19.73 -1.54
C LYS A 55 -13.39 -19.40 -1.96
N VAL A 56 -13.27 -18.74 -3.09
CA VAL A 56 -11.99 -18.16 -3.57
C VAL A 56 -12.19 -16.73 -4.03
N VAL A 57 -11.10 -15.98 -4.10
CA VAL A 57 -11.10 -14.61 -4.62
C VAL A 57 -10.27 -14.57 -5.90
N LEU A 58 -10.86 -14.00 -6.96
CA LEU A 58 -10.19 -13.70 -8.23
C LEU A 58 -9.81 -12.22 -8.25
N LYS A 59 -8.55 -11.91 -8.56
CA LYS A 59 -8.02 -10.55 -8.77
C LYS A 59 -7.46 -10.46 -10.18
N ILE A 60 -7.89 -9.44 -10.94
CA ILE A 60 -7.52 -9.22 -12.34
C ILE A 60 -6.89 -7.86 -12.49
N SER A 61 -5.75 -7.76 -13.19
CA SER A 61 -5.06 -6.51 -13.53
C SER A 61 -5.98 -5.53 -14.27
N PRO A 62 -5.72 -4.22 -14.15
CA PRO A 62 -6.41 -3.21 -14.91
C PRO A 62 -6.28 -3.43 -16.42
N LYS A 63 -7.32 -3.05 -17.17
CA LYS A 63 -7.32 -3.13 -18.63
C LYS A 63 -6.46 -2.04 -19.30
N ASP A 64 -6.35 -0.88 -18.66
CA ASP A 64 -5.64 0.29 -19.19
C ASP A 64 -4.75 0.90 -18.12
N GLU A 65 -3.53 0.42 -18.06
CA GLU A 65 -2.53 0.90 -17.09
C GLU A 65 -1.99 2.30 -17.41
N SER A 66 -2.31 2.86 -18.59
CA SER A 66 -1.92 4.24 -18.92
C SER A 66 -2.58 5.28 -18.01
N LYS A 67 -3.68 4.89 -17.35
CA LYS A 67 -4.40 5.69 -16.34
C LYS A 67 -3.93 5.43 -14.91
N MET A 68 -2.85 4.68 -14.73
CA MET A 68 -2.28 4.37 -13.44
C MET A 68 -0.98 5.16 -13.25
N ILE A 69 -0.64 5.42 -12.01
CA ILE A 69 0.70 5.93 -11.67
C ILE A 69 1.76 4.92 -12.12
N THR A 70 2.88 5.43 -12.60
CA THR A 70 3.96 4.59 -13.16
C THR A 70 4.48 3.55 -12.16
N ALA A 71 4.50 3.88 -10.88
CA ALA A 71 4.94 2.96 -9.83
C ALA A 71 4.01 1.74 -9.63
N ASP A 72 2.77 1.80 -10.13
CA ASP A 72 1.75 0.76 -9.95
C ASP A 72 1.49 -0.07 -11.23
N ARG A 73 2.27 0.14 -12.30
CA ARG A 73 2.07 -0.56 -13.58
C ARG A 73 2.77 -1.91 -13.59
N ASN A 74 2.14 -2.91 -14.21
CA ASN A 74 2.70 -4.26 -14.42
C ASN A 74 3.21 -4.95 -13.16
N ILE A 75 2.53 -4.79 -12.01
CA ILE A 75 3.00 -5.31 -10.72
C ILE A 75 2.12 -6.39 -10.08
N LEU A 76 1.11 -6.93 -10.80
CA LEU A 76 0.27 -8.00 -10.23
C LEU A 76 1.08 -9.28 -9.95
N TRP A 77 2.12 -9.58 -10.76
CA TRP A 77 3.06 -10.68 -10.52
C TRP A 77 3.77 -10.55 -9.17
N TRP A 78 4.09 -9.31 -8.77
CA TRP A 78 4.76 -9.05 -7.50
C TRP A 78 3.86 -9.38 -6.31
N GLU A 79 2.58 -9.02 -6.38
CA GLU A 79 1.63 -9.41 -5.35
C GLU A 79 1.52 -10.93 -5.22
N ALA A 80 1.48 -11.65 -6.35
CA ALA A 80 1.49 -13.11 -6.33
C ALA A 80 2.74 -13.69 -5.65
N GLU A 81 3.93 -13.12 -5.91
CA GLU A 81 5.17 -13.52 -5.23
C GLU A 81 5.15 -13.17 -3.73
N MET A 82 4.57 -12.02 -3.37
CA MET A 82 4.44 -11.64 -1.96
C MET A 82 3.47 -12.54 -1.21
N LEU A 83 2.37 -12.98 -1.82
CA LEU A 83 1.46 -13.95 -1.19
C LEU A 83 2.17 -15.28 -0.89
N LYS A 84 3.01 -15.80 -1.80
CA LYS A 84 3.87 -16.98 -1.54
C LYS A 84 4.81 -16.73 -0.35
N LYS A 85 5.41 -15.54 -0.30
CA LYS A 85 6.33 -15.17 0.79
C LYS A 85 5.59 -15.06 2.13
N MET A 86 4.37 -14.50 2.15
CA MET A 86 3.54 -14.43 3.36
C MET A 86 3.17 -15.82 3.87
N GLU A 87 2.92 -16.77 2.99
CA GLU A 87 2.67 -18.18 3.38
C GLU A 87 3.86 -18.79 4.12
N THR A 88 5.09 -18.54 3.66
CA THR A 88 6.32 -19.02 4.35
C THR A 88 6.50 -18.42 5.74
N LEU A 89 5.97 -17.22 5.97
CA LEU A 89 5.98 -16.54 7.27
C LEU A 89 4.86 -16.98 8.21
N ASN A 90 3.93 -17.86 7.77
CA ASN A 90 2.66 -18.07 8.48
C ASN A 90 1.99 -16.73 8.83
N PHE A 91 1.93 -15.82 7.85
CA PHE A 91 1.30 -14.52 7.98
C PHE A 91 -0.20 -14.66 7.67
N PRO A 92 -1.10 -13.91 8.37
CA PRO A 92 -2.52 -13.95 8.07
C PRO A 92 -2.82 -13.18 6.77
N ALA A 93 -2.51 -13.80 5.65
CA ALA A 93 -2.71 -13.33 4.28
C ALA A 93 -3.46 -14.38 3.45
N PRO A 94 -4.10 -14.00 2.34
CA PRO A 94 -4.60 -14.97 1.38
C PRO A 94 -3.45 -15.86 0.86
N ARG A 95 -3.72 -17.14 0.62
CA ARG A 95 -2.78 -18.01 -0.07
C ARG A 95 -2.99 -17.88 -1.57
N LEU A 96 -1.92 -17.77 -2.34
CA LEU A 96 -1.98 -17.86 -3.80
C LEU A 96 -2.41 -19.27 -4.19
N LEU A 97 -3.45 -19.39 -5.02
CA LEU A 97 -3.95 -20.65 -5.50
C LEU A 97 -3.59 -20.92 -6.96
N SER A 98 -3.61 -19.87 -7.79
CA SER A 98 -3.25 -19.95 -9.20
C SER A 98 -2.85 -18.55 -9.69
N TYR A 99 -1.87 -18.44 -10.57
CA TYR A 99 -1.49 -17.21 -11.28
C TYR A 99 -1.42 -17.49 -12.78
N ASN A 100 -1.95 -16.58 -13.58
CA ASN A 100 -1.95 -16.69 -15.04
C ASN A 100 -1.66 -15.32 -15.66
N ASP A 101 -0.65 -15.25 -16.53
CA ASP A 101 -0.23 -14.07 -17.28
C ASP A 101 -0.24 -14.30 -18.80
N ASN A 102 -0.79 -15.42 -19.24
CA ASN A 102 -0.79 -15.81 -20.66
C ASN A 102 -2.06 -16.59 -21.04
N SER A 103 -3.22 -16.15 -20.57
CA SER A 103 -4.49 -16.81 -20.88
C SER A 103 -5.16 -16.18 -22.11
N ILE A 104 -5.72 -17.04 -22.94
CA ILE A 104 -6.61 -16.61 -24.04
C ILE A 104 -7.98 -16.08 -23.54
N LEU A 105 -8.31 -16.35 -22.27
CA LEU A 105 -9.57 -15.93 -21.66
C LEU A 105 -9.54 -14.48 -21.17
N CYS A 106 -8.34 -13.98 -20.85
CA CYS A 106 -8.13 -12.62 -20.38
C CYS A 106 -6.74 -12.16 -20.82
N GLU A 107 -6.67 -11.02 -21.51
CA GLU A 107 -5.39 -10.46 -22.01
C GLU A 107 -4.47 -10.02 -20.86
N GLU A 108 -5.06 -9.58 -19.74
CA GLU A 108 -4.33 -9.08 -18.59
C GLU A 108 -4.08 -10.19 -17.56
N PRO A 109 -2.96 -10.12 -16.82
CA PRO A 109 -2.67 -11.07 -15.74
C PRO A 109 -3.78 -11.12 -14.69
N TYR A 110 -3.99 -12.31 -14.15
CA TYR A 110 -4.90 -12.55 -13.04
C TYR A 110 -4.41 -13.67 -12.13
N PHE A 111 -4.94 -13.70 -10.91
CA PHE A 111 -4.71 -14.82 -10.01
C PHE A 111 -5.94 -15.13 -9.15
N PHE A 112 -5.98 -16.38 -8.69
CA PHE A 112 -6.89 -16.82 -7.65
C PHE A 112 -6.16 -16.94 -6.32
N MET A 113 -6.82 -16.50 -5.25
CA MET A 113 -6.32 -16.61 -3.89
C MET A 113 -7.40 -17.12 -2.94
N SER A 114 -7.01 -17.65 -1.79
CA SER A 114 -7.94 -18.13 -0.78
C SER A 114 -8.78 -16.98 -0.21
N TYR A 115 -10.04 -17.26 0.08
CA TYR A 115 -10.90 -16.35 0.82
C TYR A 115 -10.54 -16.34 2.31
N ILE A 116 -10.46 -15.15 2.91
CA ILE A 116 -10.32 -14.98 4.35
C ILE A 116 -11.66 -14.50 4.92
N PRO A 117 -12.27 -15.23 5.84
CA PRO A 117 -13.49 -14.78 6.49
C PRO A 117 -13.22 -13.64 7.49
N GLY A 118 -14.04 -12.61 7.42
CA GLY A 118 -13.95 -11.44 8.29
C GLY A 118 -14.65 -10.23 7.68
N ASP A 119 -14.89 -9.23 8.50
CA ASP A 119 -15.42 -7.93 8.08
C ASP A 119 -14.27 -6.97 7.77
N ASN A 120 -14.47 -6.07 6.81
CA ASN A 120 -13.51 -5.02 6.53
C ASN A 120 -13.42 -4.05 7.73
N TYR A 121 -12.22 -3.85 8.28
CA TYR A 121 -12.01 -3.09 9.51
C TYR A 121 -12.49 -1.62 9.35
N LEU A 122 -12.25 -0.99 8.22
CA LEU A 122 -12.73 0.38 7.95
C LEU A 122 -14.25 0.51 8.14
N GLN A 123 -15.02 -0.51 7.70
CA GLN A 123 -16.48 -0.49 7.79
C GLN A 123 -17.00 -0.99 9.13
N TYR A 124 -16.21 -1.81 9.81
CA TYR A 124 -16.62 -2.47 11.06
C TYR A 124 -16.16 -1.71 12.31
N LYS A 125 -15.18 -0.82 12.19
CA LYS A 125 -14.51 -0.10 13.28
C LYS A 125 -15.49 0.62 14.23
N GLU A 126 -16.56 1.20 13.68
CA GLU A 126 -17.58 1.90 14.49
C GLU A 126 -18.38 0.97 15.42
N LYS A 127 -18.34 -0.34 15.19
CA LYS A 127 -19.02 -1.35 16.01
C LYS A 127 -18.14 -1.92 17.11
N LEU A 128 -16.85 -1.58 17.10
CA LEU A 128 -15.86 -2.09 18.04
C LEU A 128 -15.77 -1.20 19.28
N THR A 129 -15.48 -1.82 20.41
CA THR A 129 -15.14 -1.12 21.64
C THR A 129 -13.75 -0.49 21.53
N PRO A 130 -13.44 0.55 22.33
CA PRO A 130 -12.09 1.13 22.38
C PRO A 130 -10.99 0.09 22.65
N ASP A 131 -11.23 -0.88 23.54
CA ASP A 131 -10.27 -1.94 23.87
C ASP A 131 -10.00 -2.88 22.68
N GLU A 132 -11.03 -3.19 21.90
CA GLU A 132 -10.87 -3.97 20.66
C GLU A 132 -10.08 -3.21 19.60
N ILE A 133 -10.33 -1.90 19.45
CA ILE A 133 -9.55 -1.03 18.55
C ILE A 133 -8.08 -1.02 18.97
N GLU A 134 -7.79 -0.78 20.26
CA GLU A 134 -6.41 -0.80 20.78
C GLU A 134 -5.71 -2.14 20.56
N LYS A 135 -6.46 -3.25 20.71
CA LYS A 135 -5.96 -4.60 20.44
C LYS A 135 -5.62 -4.80 18.96
N ILE A 136 -6.48 -4.33 18.05
CA ILE A 136 -6.24 -4.41 16.60
C ILE A 136 -5.01 -3.57 16.22
N GLU A 137 -4.86 -2.35 16.74
CA GLU A 137 -3.68 -1.52 16.52
C GLU A 137 -2.38 -2.19 17.00
N TYR A 138 -2.41 -2.83 18.18
CA TYR A 138 -1.28 -3.63 18.65
C TYR A 138 -0.97 -4.80 17.71
N GLN A 139 -1.99 -5.54 17.25
CA GLN A 139 -1.83 -6.64 16.32
C GLN A 139 -1.27 -6.16 14.97
N LEU A 140 -1.70 -4.99 14.48
CA LEU A 140 -1.13 -4.37 13.26
C LEU A 140 0.35 -4.09 13.44
N GLY A 141 0.78 -3.57 14.59
CA GLY A 141 2.19 -3.36 14.90
C GLY A 141 2.99 -4.68 14.86
N VAL A 142 2.47 -5.73 15.49
CA VAL A 142 3.10 -7.07 15.49
C VAL A 142 3.22 -7.63 14.06
N LEU A 143 2.16 -7.53 13.27
CA LEU A 143 2.14 -8.03 11.89
C LEU A 143 3.07 -7.21 10.98
N SER A 144 3.10 -5.89 11.11
CA SER A 144 4.02 -5.02 10.38
C SER A 144 5.48 -5.34 10.71
N SER A 145 5.81 -5.53 11.99
CA SER A 145 7.14 -5.97 12.41
C SER A 145 7.51 -7.34 11.85
N LYS A 146 6.53 -8.25 11.75
CA LYS A 146 6.74 -9.58 11.17
C LYS A 146 7.09 -9.51 9.68
N ILE A 147 6.44 -8.65 8.90
CA ILE A 147 6.81 -8.39 7.49
C ILE A 147 8.23 -7.81 7.44
N CYS A 148 8.53 -6.80 8.26
CA CYS A 148 9.84 -6.14 8.33
C CYS A 148 10.97 -7.06 8.86
N SER A 149 10.67 -8.27 9.32
CA SER A 149 11.69 -9.27 9.60
C SER A 149 12.39 -9.81 8.35
N LEU A 150 11.78 -9.63 7.17
CA LEU A 150 12.36 -9.96 5.87
C LEU A 150 13.29 -8.83 5.42
N LYS A 151 14.56 -8.97 5.78
CA LYS A 151 15.62 -7.98 5.48
C LYS A 151 16.09 -8.09 4.03
N SER A 152 16.67 -6.99 3.53
CA SER A 152 17.38 -6.93 2.25
C SER A 152 18.58 -6.01 2.37
N ASP A 153 19.56 -6.21 1.48
CA ASP A 153 20.69 -5.28 1.28
C ASP A 153 20.45 -4.36 0.08
N GLU A 154 19.31 -4.55 -0.63
CA GLU A 154 18.97 -3.79 -1.83
C GLU A 154 17.53 -3.24 -1.72
N TYR A 155 17.35 -1.98 -2.13
CA TYR A 155 16.03 -1.41 -2.37
C TYR A 155 15.40 -2.03 -3.60
N PHE A 156 14.08 -2.22 -3.56
CA PHE A 156 13.38 -2.82 -4.68
C PHE A 156 12.03 -2.17 -4.92
N LEU A 157 11.80 -1.75 -6.16
CA LEU A 157 10.53 -1.23 -6.65
C LEU A 157 10.00 -2.15 -7.77
N PRO A 158 8.84 -2.80 -7.58
CA PRO A 158 8.35 -3.82 -8.53
C PRO A 158 8.13 -3.32 -9.96
N SER A 159 7.75 -2.05 -10.14
CA SER A 159 7.58 -1.43 -11.47
C SER A 159 8.89 -1.11 -12.18
N GLN A 160 10.03 -1.18 -11.47
CA GLN A 160 11.37 -0.93 -11.98
C GLN A 160 12.36 -1.98 -11.46
N PRO A 161 12.14 -3.29 -11.74
CA PRO A 161 12.87 -4.39 -11.08
C PRO A 161 14.38 -4.39 -11.37
N GLU A 162 14.78 -3.82 -12.51
CA GLU A 162 16.19 -3.73 -12.89
C GLU A 162 16.91 -2.50 -12.33
N LYS A 163 16.16 -1.55 -11.74
CA LYS A 163 16.74 -0.33 -11.22
C LYS A 163 17.37 -0.55 -9.86
N LYS A 164 18.65 -0.17 -9.75
CA LYS A 164 19.38 -0.19 -8.48
C LYS A 164 19.42 1.20 -7.86
N PHE A 165 19.29 1.24 -6.55
CA PHE A 165 19.36 2.46 -5.76
C PHE A 165 20.53 2.35 -4.79
N LYS A 166 21.31 3.41 -4.70
CA LYS A 166 22.50 3.47 -3.87
C LYS A 166 22.17 3.55 -2.38
N ASP A 167 21.14 4.34 -2.07
CA ASP A 167 20.73 4.64 -0.72
C ASP A 167 19.23 5.00 -0.64
N ASN A 168 18.70 5.21 0.56
CA ASN A 168 17.29 5.52 0.77
C ASN A 168 16.89 6.86 0.14
N TYR A 169 17.77 7.85 0.14
CA TYR A 169 17.51 9.12 -0.51
C TYR A 169 17.26 8.93 -2.01
N GLU A 170 18.10 8.17 -2.71
CA GLU A 170 17.89 7.91 -4.15
C GLU A 170 16.59 7.13 -4.41
N PHE A 171 16.26 6.15 -3.56
CA PHE A 171 15.02 5.39 -3.66
C PHE A 171 13.80 6.31 -3.48
N VAL A 172 13.76 7.10 -2.41
CA VAL A 172 12.66 8.03 -2.11
C VAL A 172 12.55 9.11 -3.18
N LEU A 173 13.67 9.72 -3.60
CA LEU A 173 13.68 10.70 -4.68
C LEU A 173 13.07 10.13 -5.96
N ASN A 174 13.42 8.89 -6.31
CA ASN A 174 12.82 8.21 -7.47
C ASN A 174 11.30 8.04 -7.34
N LEU A 175 10.80 7.66 -6.17
CA LEU A 175 9.36 7.51 -5.94
C LEU A 175 8.62 8.84 -6.20
N PHE A 176 9.14 9.95 -5.68
CA PHE A 176 8.57 11.28 -5.93
C PHE A 176 8.70 11.71 -7.39
N GLN A 177 9.85 11.48 -8.04
CA GLN A 177 10.05 11.80 -9.44
C GLN A 177 9.07 11.07 -10.35
N LEU A 178 8.75 9.80 -10.09
CA LEU A 178 7.74 9.06 -10.84
C LEU A 178 6.38 9.75 -10.75
N LEU A 179 5.94 10.12 -9.53
CA LEU A 179 4.66 10.81 -9.33
C LEU A 179 4.63 12.20 -9.97
N LEU A 180 5.71 12.98 -9.84
CA LEU A 180 5.80 14.31 -10.43
C LEU A 180 5.82 14.25 -11.95
N ASN A 181 6.46 13.23 -12.55
CA ASN A 181 6.43 13.00 -13.99
C ASN A 181 5.02 12.61 -14.46
N ASP A 182 4.34 11.73 -13.73
CA ASP A 182 2.95 11.35 -14.02
C ASP A 182 2.03 12.59 -13.96
N ALA A 183 2.15 13.40 -12.93
CA ALA A 183 1.40 14.65 -12.76
C ALA A 183 1.71 15.66 -13.89
N SER A 184 2.98 15.87 -14.22
CA SER A 184 3.43 16.77 -15.28
C SER A 184 2.92 16.33 -16.65
N SER A 185 2.91 15.02 -16.93
CA SER A 185 2.41 14.45 -18.18
C SER A 185 0.93 14.78 -18.47
N LYS A 186 0.18 15.11 -17.41
CA LYS A 186 -1.23 15.49 -17.46
C LYS A 186 -1.46 16.99 -17.20
N ASN A 187 -0.40 17.78 -17.10
CA ASN A 187 -0.44 19.21 -16.72
C ASN A 187 -1.24 19.46 -15.42
N MET A 188 -1.06 18.60 -14.43
CA MET A 188 -1.77 18.74 -13.16
C MET A 188 -1.26 19.96 -12.39
N ASP A 189 -2.18 20.74 -11.86
CA ASP A 189 -1.87 21.84 -10.94
C ASP A 189 -1.76 21.28 -9.52
N LEU A 190 -0.55 21.15 -9.01
CA LEU A 190 -0.29 20.71 -7.63
C LEU A 190 -0.23 21.87 -6.62
N GLY A 191 -0.45 23.11 -7.07
CA GLY A 191 -0.29 24.35 -6.31
C GLY A 191 1.01 25.10 -6.63
N GLU A 192 1.12 26.34 -6.11
CA GLU A 192 2.20 27.27 -6.47
C GLU A 192 3.58 26.68 -6.15
N ASN A 193 4.39 26.49 -7.21
CA ASN A 193 5.77 25.99 -7.16
C ASN A 193 5.94 24.62 -6.48
N ASN A 194 4.87 23.88 -6.23
CA ASN A 194 4.95 22.66 -5.44
C ASN A 194 5.79 21.55 -6.11
N TYR A 195 5.92 21.51 -7.43
CA TYR A 195 6.84 20.60 -8.11
C TYR A 195 8.29 20.80 -7.65
N GLU A 196 8.77 22.04 -7.62
CA GLU A 196 10.12 22.38 -7.18
C GLU A 196 10.27 22.25 -5.66
N ARG A 197 9.28 22.75 -4.90
CA ARG A 197 9.30 22.70 -3.43
C ARG A 197 9.40 21.27 -2.89
N ILE A 198 8.67 20.31 -3.50
CA ILE A 198 8.74 18.90 -3.12
C ILE A 198 10.17 18.37 -3.29
N ILE A 199 10.82 18.63 -4.43
CA ILE A 199 12.18 18.17 -4.68
C ILE A 199 13.15 18.83 -3.70
N ASN A 200 13.04 20.15 -3.48
CA ASN A 200 13.88 20.87 -2.52
C ASN A 200 13.76 20.33 -1.08
N VAL A 201 12.54 19.96 -0.66
CA VAL A 201 12.32 19.29 0.64
C VAL A 201 13.05 17.96 0.72
N ILE A 202 12.99 17.13 -0.32
CA ILE A 202 13.65 15.82 -0.32
C ILE A 202 15.18 16.01 -0.29
N GLU A 203 15.73 16.94 -1.07
CA GLU A 203 17.16 17.24 -1.10
C GLU A 203 17.65 17.79 0.24
N ALA A 204 16.91 18.70 0.85
CA ALA A 204 17.24 19.27 2.16
C ALA A 204 17.21 18.25 3.29
N ASN A 205 16.49 17.12 3.12
CA ASN A 205 16.37 16.06 4.11
C ASN A 205 17.21 14.81 3.78
N LYS A 206 18.16 14.90 2.88
CA LYS A 206 18.99 13.77 2.42
C LYS A 206 19.69 13.03 3.56
N GLU A 207 20.23 13.73 4.55
CA GLU A 207 20.90 13.11 5.70
C GLU A 207 19.92 12.29 6.52
N SER A 208 18.76 12.85 6.86
CA SER A 208 17.69 12.12 7.59
C SER A 208 17.18 10.94 6.80
N LEU A 209 16.98 11.07 5.47
CA LEU A 209 16.55 9.98 4.61
C LEU A 209 17.55 8.82 4.61
N ASN A 210 18.85 9.10 4.71
CA ASN A 210 19.88 8.06 4.72
C ASN A 210 20.22 7.52 6.13
N ASP A 211 19.61 8.08 7.17
CA ASP A 211 19.77 7.63 8.56
C ASP A 211 18.81 6.46 8.85
N ILE A 212 18.81 5.47 7.97
CA ILE A 212 17.99 4.26 8.16
C ILE A 212 18.76 3.20 8.94
N THR A 213 18.07 2.51 9.82
CA THR A 213 18.62 1.40 10.59
C THR A 213 18.18 0.04 10.05
N ASN A 214 17.14 0.03 9.22
CA ASN A 214 16.47 -1.20 8.83
C ASN A 214 15.90 -1.13 7.40
N LEU A 215 16.62 -1.73 6.45
CA LEU A 215 16.12 -1.99 5.09
C LEU A 215 15.42 -3.35 5.09
N CYS A 216 14.12 -3.35 4.88
CA CYS A 216 13.31 -4.56 4.97
C CYS A 216 12.11 -4.51 4.02
N LEU A 217 11.41 -5.62 3.89
CA LEU A 217 10.12 -5.64 3.23
C LEU A 217 9.12 -4.86 4.09
N SER A 218 8.54 -3.80 3.51
CA SER A 218 7.57 -2.93 4.19
C SER A 218 6.27 -2.88 3.39
N HIS A 219 5.16 -3.07 4.07
CA HIS A 219 3.83 -2.91 3.47
C HIS A 219 3.45 -1.43 3.52
N THR A 220 3.56 -0.76 2.39
CA THR A 220 3.39 0.69 2.30
C THR A 220 1.94 1.13 2.10
N ASP A 221 0.99 0.20 2.15
CA ASP A 221 -0.47 0.46 2.03
C ASP A 221 -1.27 -0.31 3.11
N ILE A 222 -0.72 -0.47 4.33
CA ILE A 222 -1.41 -1.16 5.42
C ILE A 222 -2.33 -0.19 6.19
N TRP A 223 -3.53 0.02 5.68
CA TRP A 223 -4.55 0.89 6.25
C TRP A 223 -5.84 0.10 6.57
N ASP A 224 -6.77 0.74 7.29
CA ASP A 224 -8.00 0.08 7.80
C ASP A 224 -8.78 -0.68 6.71
N GLY A 225 -8.75 -0.20 5.45
CA GLY A 225 -9.43 -0.84 4.33
C GLY A 225 -8.81 -2.16 3.86
N ASN A 226 -7.54 -2.42 4.17
CA ASN A 226 -6.81 -3.63 3.82
C ASN A 226 -6.74 -4.64 4.98
N VAL A 227 -7.45 -4.36 6.09
CA VAL A 227 -7.48 -5.21 7.28
C VAL A 227 -8.84 -5.88 7.39
N LEU A 228 -8.84 -7.19 7.58
CA LEU A 228 -10.02 -8.00 7.89
C LEU A 228 -10.04 -8.35 9.36
N VAL A 229 -11.20 -8.21 10.00
CA VAL A 229 -11.39 -8.50 11.42
C VAL A 229 -12.49 -9.52 11.63
N LYS A 230 -12.30 -10.38 12.62
CA LYS A 230 -13.28 -11.36 13.04
C LYS A 230 -13.14 -11.60 14.54
N ASP A 231 -14.25 -11.60 15.26
CA ASP A 231 -14.29 -11.86 16.70
C ASP A 231 -13.30 -10.99 17.50
N GLY A 232 -13.22 -9.67 17.16
CA GLY A 232 -12.35 -8.69 17.80
C GLY A 232 -10.84 -8.90 17.58
N ASN A 233 -10.46 -9.64 16.52
CA ASN A 233 -9.06 -9.88 16.13
C ASN A 233 -8.87 -9.66 14.63
N ILE A 234 -7.62 -9.41 14.22
CA ILE A 234 -7.26 -9.43 12.80
C ILE A 234 -7.35 -10.88 12.31
N SER A 235 -8.22 -11.12 11.33
CA SER A 235 -8.33 -12.40 10.62
C SER A 235 -7.44 -12.46 9.39
N GLY A 236 -7.12 -11.32 8.79
CA GLY A 236 -6.22 -11.23 7.65
C GLY A 236 -5.88 -9.80 7.22
N ILE A 237 -4.79 -9.70 6.48
CA ILE A 237 -4.41 -8.51 5.73
C ILE A 237 -4.46 -8.86 4.26
N VAL A 238 -4.94 -7.95 3.43
CA VAL A 238 -5.11 -8.13 1.98
C VAL A 238 -4.41 -7.00 1.21
N ASP A 239 -4.28 -7.16 -0.11
CA ASP A 239 -3.67 -6.20 -1.04
C ASP A 239 -2.18 -5.99 -0.79
N PHE A 240 -1.38 -6.98 -1.22
CA PHE A 240 0.08 -6.99 -1.08
C PHE A 240 0.81 -6.38 -2.28
N THR A 241 0.12 -5.59 -3.10
CA THR A 241 0.69 -4.93 -4.27
C THR A 241 1.78 -3.92 -3.88
N ASP A 242 1.52 -3.12 -2.84
CA ASP A 242 2.38 -2.04 -2.37
C ASP A 242 3.36 -2.50 -1.26
N LEU A 243 4.08 -3.61 -1.50
CA LEU A 243 5.20 -4.06 -0.69
C LEU A 243 6.52 -3.72 -1.39
N TYR A 244 7.40 -3.01 -0.70
CA TYR A 244 8.72 -2.64 -1.21
C TYR A 244 9.82 -3.06 -0.24
N TYR A 245 11.02 -3.35 -0.76
CA TYR A 245 12.20 -3.38 0.09
C TYR A 245 12.70 -1.96 0.26
N CYS A 246 12.42 -1.37 1.43
CA CYS A 246 12.66 0.03 1.75
C CYS A 246 12.83 0.24 3.26
N ASP A 247 12.87 1.50 3.71
CA ASP A 247 12.85 1.84 5.13
C ASP A 247 11.59 1.28 5.82
N GLU A 248 11.77 0.64 6.99
CA GLU A 248 10.64 0.11 7.79
C GLU A 248 9.60 1.16 8.12
N LEU A 249 10.01 2.43 8.23
CA LEU A 249 9.12 3.53 8.58
C LEU A 249 8.11 3.86 7.48
N MET A 250 8.29 3.37 6.26
CA MET A 250 7.27 3.50 5.21
C MET A 250 5.98 2.75 5.54
N THR A 251 6.02 1.78 6.46
CA THR A 251 4.81 1.13 7.01
C THR A 251 4.01 2.04 7.96
N PHE A 252 4.62 3.09 8.52
CA PHE A 252 4.04 3.88 9.62
C PHE A 252 3.10 5.00 9.16
N TYR A 253 3.12 5.41 7.92
CA TYR A 253 2.42 6.63 7.49
C TYR A 253 0.91 6.52 7.55
N PHE A 254 0.29 5.37 7.25
CA PHE A 254 -1.16 5.22 7.35
C PHE A 254 -1.67 5.25 8.79
N HIS A 255 -0.92 4.70 9.73
CA HIS A 255 -1.29 4.76 11.15
C HIS A 255 -1.12 6.15 11.76
N THR A 256 -0.63 7.10 10.99
CA THR A 256 -0.24 8.42 11.47
C THR A 256 -0.66 9.55 10.54
N ILE A 257 -1.52 9.29 9.55
CA ILE A 257 -1.92 10.31 8.56
C ILE A 257 -2.57 11.54 9.22
N ASP A 258 -3.27 11.34 10.36
CA ASP A 258 -3.94 12.38 11.13
C ASP A 258 -3.06 12.98 12.25
N GLY A 259 -1.77 12.63 12.31
CA GLY A 259 -0.82 13.33 13.17
C GLY A 259 -0.01 12.52 14.17
N LYS A 260 -0.49 11.45 14.77
CA LYS A 260 0.28 10.67 15.77
C LYS A 260 0.20 9.18 15.52
N THR A 261 1.37 8.54 15.50
CA THR A 261 1.44 7.08 15.52
C THR A 261 0.85 6.57 16.83
N SER A 262 -0.06 5.60 16.74
CA SER A 262 -0.63 4.97 17.90
C SER A 262 0.44 4.32 18.79
N SER A 263 0.40 4.59 20.09
CA SER A 263 1.29 3.93 21.05
C SER A 263 1.09 2.42 21.08
N LYS A 264 -0.12 1.94 20.79
CA LYS A 264 -0.42 0.50 20.71
C LYS A 264 0.23 -0.14 19.50
N PHE A 265 0.18 0.54 18.35
CA PHE A 265 0.91 0.10 17.15
C PHE A 265 2.42 0.03 17.43
N LEU A 266 3.00 1.09 17.99
CA LEU A 266 4.44 1.12 18.33
C LEU A 266 4.83 0.01 19.32
N ASN A 267 4.00 -0.26 20.33
CA ASN A 267 4.22 -1.35 21.27
C ASN A 267 4.19 -2.72 20.56
N GLY A 268 3.26 -2.91 19.63
CA GLY A 268 3.22 -4.11 18.80
C GLY A 268 4.41 -4.21 17.86
N PHE A 269 4.89 -3.09 17.33
CA PHE A 269 6.08 -3.00 16.50
C PHE A 269 7.37 -2.98 17.33
N ASN A 270 7.60 -4.07 18.08
CA ASN A 270 8.78 -4.29 18.93
C ASN A 270 9.06 -3.16 19.95
N ASN A 271 8.03 -2.53 20.50
CA ASN A 271 8.14 -1.38 21.39
C ASN A 271 8.97 -0.23 20.78
N LYS A 272 8.75 0.04 19.48
CA LYS A 272 9.48 1.06 18.73
C LYS A 272 9.38 2.42 19.42
N GLN A 273 10.52 3.05 19.63
CA GLN A 273 10.64 4.44 20.01
C GLN A 273 11.11 5.24 18.80
N LEU A 274 10.40 6.32 18.47
CA LEU A 274 10.73 7.17 17.33
C LEU A 274 11.58 8.35 17.80
N ASP A 275 12.73 8.54 17.16
CA ASP A 275 13.56 9.73 17.33
C ASP A 275 13.15 10.86 16.35
N SER A 276 13.84 11.99 16.41
CA SER A 276 13.53 13.16 15.57
C SER A 276 13.82 12.92 14.09
N SER A 277 14.86 12.16 13.75
CA SER A 277 15.21 11.79 12.37
C SER A 277 14.16 10.86 11.77
N GLU A 278 13.68 9.91 12.54
CA GLU A 278 12.62 8.98 12.15
C GLU A 278 11.27 9.69 11.95
N LEU A 279 10.93 10.64 12.83
CA LEU A 279 9.73 11.45 12.68
C LEU A 279 9.78 12.29 11.40
N ASP A 280 10.94 12.85 11.06
CA ASP A 280 11.14 13.59 9.82
C ASP A 280 10.93 12.71 8.58
N ARG A 281 11.46 11.49 8.58
CA ARG A 281 11.25 10.53 7.47
C ARG A 281 9.77 10.15 7.33
N ILE A 282 9.08 9.90 8.44
CA ILE A 282 7.65 9.60 8.43
C ILE A 282 6.85 10.76 7.79
N GLU A 283 7.18 12.02 8.08
CA GLU A 283 6.51 13.17 7.46
C GLU A 283 6.76 13.23 5.94
N ILE A 284 7.98 12.90 5.48
CA ILE A 284 8.27 12.81 4.05
C ILE A 284 7.46 11.67 3.40
N TYR A 285 7.36 10.51 4.05
CA TYR A 285 6.57 9.38 3.54
C TYR A 285 5.07 9.70 3.51
N ARG A 286 4.55 10.44 4.49
CA ARG A 286 3.18 10.95 4.47
C ARG A 286 2.95 11.91 3.30
N MET A 287 3.92 12.79 3.02
CA MET A 287 3.87 13.68 1.86
C MET A 287 3.81 12.88 0.55
N TYR A 288 4.58 11.79 0.46
CA TYR A 288 4.54 10.87 -0.68
C TYR A 288 3.14 10.26 -0.87
N VAL A 289 2.53 9.76 0.20
CA VAL A 289 1.19 9.14 0.12
C VAL A 289 0.13 10.13 -0.33
N ILE A 290 0.12 11.33 0.22
CA ILE A 290 -0.85 12.36 -0.19
C ILE A 290 -0.64 12.73 -1.66
N LEU A 291 0.60 12.89 -2.11
CA LEU A 291 0.90 13.15 -3.53
C LEU A 291 0.45 11.96 -4.41
N LYS A 292 0.73 10.71 -3.98
CA LYS A 292 0.26 9.49 -4.65
C LYS A 292 -1.26 9.49 -4.81
N MET A 293 -2.00 9.81 -3.75
CA MET A 293 -3.47 9.88 -3.77
C MET A 293 -3.98 10.95 -4.74
N ILE A 294 -3.38 12.14 -4.75
CA ILE A 294 -3.73 13.23 -5.67
C ILE A 294 -3.56 12.77 -7.11
N VAL A 295 -2.36 12.30 -7.46
CA VAL A 295 -2.02 11.90 -8.83
C VAL A 295 -2.89 10.73 -9.29
N ASP A 296 -3.10 9.75 -8.44
CA ASP A 296 -3.93 8.58 -8.74
C ASP A 296 -5.40 8.96 -8.98
N CYS A 297 -5.97 9.82 -8.15
CA CYS A 297 -7.35 10.32 -8.32
C CYS A 297 -7.52 11.11 -9.63
N GLU A 298 -6.57 11.96 -9.98
CA GLU A 298 -6.61 12.75 -11.22
C GLU A 298 -6.46 11.86 -12.46
N LEU A 299 -5.50 10.92 -12.47
CA LEU A 299 -5.29 9.98 -13.58
C LEU A 299 -6.55 9.15 -13.85
N LYS A 300 -7.25 8.71 -12.81
CA LYS A 300 -8.46 7.89 -12.88
C LYS A 300 -9.75 8.72 -13.01
N GLN A 301 -9.63 10.05 -13.03
CA GLN A 301 -10.77 10.98 -13.15
C GLN A 301 -11.81 10.81 -12.02
N TYR A 302 -11.36 10.51 -10.79
CA TYR A 302 -12.25 10.42 -9.63
C TYR A 302 -12.66 11.79 -9.10
N GLY A 303 -11.98 12.85 -9.52
CA GLY A 303 -12.20 14.24 -9.16
C GLY A 303 -11.13 14.78 -8.22
N LYS A 304 -11.14 16.09 -8.05
CA LYS A 304 -10.24 16.82 -7.17
C LYS A 304 -10.82 16.86 -5.75
N PHE A 305 -10.00 16.49 -4.77
CA PHE A 305 -10.34 16.51 -3.34
C PHE A 305 -9.49 17.58 -2.66
N GLU A 306 -10.04 18.76 -2.41
CA GLU A 306 -9.30 19.94 -1.90
C GLU A 306 -8.49 19.65 -0.64
N TRP A 307 -9.04 18.84 0.29
CA TRP A 307 -8.34 18.46 1.52
C TRP A 307 -6.98 17.77 1.28
N MET A 308 -6.81 17.05 0.15
CA MET A 308 -5.53 16.41 -0.19
C MET A 308 -4.49 17.46 -0.57
N TYR A 309 -4.89 18.49 -1.34
CA TYR A 309 -4.01 19.58 -1.76
C TYR A 309 -3.63 20.47 -0.57
N GLU A 310 -4.58 20.76 0.33
CA GLU A 310 -4.32 21.48 1.58
C GLU A 310 -3.33 20.71 2.46
N ASN A 311 -3.52 19.38 2.59
CA ASN A 311 -2.62 18.51 3.35
C ASN A 311 -1.23 18.48 2.72
N LEU A 312 -1.11 18.30 1.39
CA LEU A 312 0.16 18.34 0.69
C LEU A 312 0.92 19.64 0.95
N ASN A 313 0.25 20.79 0.75
CA ASN A 313 0.87 22.10 0.95
C ASN A 313 1.29 22.34 2.41
N SER A 314 0.47 21.91 3.37
CA SER A 314 0.79 21.97 4.80
C SER A 314 2.04 21.17 5.15
N ARG A 315 2.20 19.96 4.60
CA ARG A 315 3.37 19.11 4.83
C ARG A 315 4.63 19.69 4.19
N ILE A 316 4.55 20.15 2.93
CA ILE A 316 5.67 20.84 2.27
C ILE A 316 6.13 22.00 3.15
N THR A 317 5.21 22.88 3.56
CA THR A 317 5.52 24.05 4.39
C THR A 317 6.11 23.68 5.75
N SER A 318 5.66 22.58 6.35
CA SER A 318 6.21 22.08 7.61
C SER A 318 7.64 21.57 7.46
N LEU A 319 7.91 20.86 6.36
CA LEU A 319 9.24 20.27 6.07
C LEU A 319 10.28 21.29 5.57
N GLU A 320 9.83 22.44 5.03
CA GLU A 320 10.70 23.57 4.63
C GLU A 320 11.22 24.37 5.83
N ARG A 321 10.61 24.25 7.01
CA ARG A 321 11.04 25.02 8.19
C ARG A 321 12.42 24.58 8.64
N PRO A 322 13.30 25.54 9.02
CA PRO A 322 14.60 25.20 9.58
C PRO A 322 14.44 24.33 10.82
N LYS A 323 15.07 23.17 10.81
CA LYS A 323 15.03 22.25 11.95
C LYS A 323 16.01 22.77 13.00
N ILE A 324 15.49 23.24 14.14
CA ILE A 324 16.31 23.57 15.30
C ILE A 324 16.62 22.26 16.00
N TYR A 325 17.66 21.55 15.55
CA TYR A 325 18.19 20.43 16.31
C TYR A 325 18.76 20.98 17.63
N GLN A 326 18.04 20.85 18.73
CA GLN A 326 18.67 20.92 20.05
C GLN A 326 19.66 19.75 20.13
N LYS A 327 20.94 20.03 19.97
CA LYS A 327 21.98 19.08 20.37
C LYS A 327 21.71 18.77 21.83
N VAL A 328 21.18 17.61 22.13
CA VAL A 328 21.14 17.04 23.47
C VAL A 328 22.62 16.88 23.84
N GLY A 329 23.11 17.85 24.60
CA GLY A 329 24.51 17.89 25.01
C GLY A 329 24.82 16.63 25.80
N ASP A 330 25.91 15.98 25.41
CA ASP A 330 26.64 15.00 26.21
C ASP A 330 26.82 15.51 27.62
N LYS A 331 25.97 15.06 28.55
CA LYS A 331 26.27 15.12 29.97
C LYS A 331 27.00 13.85 30.37
N HIS A 332 28.19 13.67 29.86
CA HIS A 332 29.22 12.89 30.53
C HIS A 332 30.28 13.89 31.04
N GLY A 333 30.12 14.28 32.27
CA GLY A 333 31.01 15.14 32.98
C GLY A 333 31.03 14.80 34.46
N LYS A 334 32.00 14.00 34.81
CA LYS A 334 32.58 13.72 36.17
C LYS A 334 31.81 12.77 37.06
#